data_ff599fab6adc38fd3268666e496472f7
#
_entry.id   ff599fab6adc38fd3268666e496472f7
#
_cell.length_a   1.000
_cell.length_b   1.000
_cell.length_c   1.000
_cell.angle_alpha   90.00
_cell.angle_beta   90.00
_cell.angle_gamma   90.00
#
_symmetry.space_group_name_H-M   'P 1'
#
loop_
_entity.id
_entity.type
_entity.pdbx_description
1 polymer ?
#
loop_
_entity_poly.entity_id
_entity_poly.type
_entity_poly.pdbx_seq_one_letter_code
_entity_poly.pdbx_strand_id
1 'polypeptide(L)'
;MIHTDYIRLNRILAALTFFISFFVYYDTMASTVSYWDCGEFIATSYTLGVPHPPGSPFFLLLGRIFSLIPINQDIAFRVNLLSPLSSALAVMLLYLVVVKVVTHWRGKIENSTDAMIAFGGAVVGALAFAFTDSHWFNAVEAEVYAISTFFTAIVVWLILLWSEKADESGHERYILIIAYMMGLATGLHLLNLLALPFIALIMYFRKYSFEWKSFLATVGITGVTFFIIHNMIIKGLPKMAASGLGIGGTAVIVVAVFASTYWAIINKHNLLSVALTSMVMILIGYSTYTTIFVRSNQNPNIDENDPETVEAFVSYLEREQYGSVGTFPRRYKGIEPIHEVVGRPEKGRDFSPRQEREYMFYNTSKQWDYFWNYQIKKMYN
;
A
#
# COMPACT_ATOMS: atom_id res chain seq x y z
N MET A 1 -25.89 11.97 -8.54
CA MET A 1 -26.59 10.84 -9.22
C MET A 1 -26.57 11.09 -10.72
N ILE A 2 -26.59 10.02 -11.51
CA ILE A 2 -26.57 10.08 -12.99
C ILE A 2 -27.98 9.74 -13.46
N HIS A 3 -28.55 10.49 -14.43
CA HIS A 3 -29.81 10.14 -15.05
C HIS A 3 -29.67 8.79 -15.79
N THR A 4 -30.75 8.00 -15.84
CA THR A 4 -30.74 6.63 -16.40
C THR A 4 -30.15 6.54 -17.80
N ASP A 5 -30.41 7.55 -18.65
CA ASP A 5 -29.91 7.60 -20.03
C ASP A 5 -28.37 7.70 -20.13
N TYR A 6 -27.75 8.31 -19.14
CA TYR A 6 -26.28 8.47 -19.08
C TYR A 6 -25.55 7.34 -18.35
N ILE A 7 -26.26 6.45 -17.64
CA ILE A 7 -25.63 5.31 -16.92
C ILE A 7 -24.89 4.40 -17.91
N ARG A 8 -25.54 4.10 -19.05
CA ARG A 8 -24.93 3.24 -20.09
C ARG A 8 -23.67 3.89 -20.66
N LEU A 9 -23.74 5.19 -20.98
CA LEU A 9 -22.59 5.93 -21.49
C LEU A 9 -21.43 5.94 -20.46
N ASN A 10 -21.70 6.20 -19.20
CA ASN A 10 -20.71 6.15 -18.13
C ASN A 10 -19.99 4.79 -18.05
N ARG A 11 -20.76 3.68 -18.14
CA ARG A 11 -20.18 2.32 -18.13
C ARG A 11 -19.32 2.04 -19.37
N ILE A 12 -19.75 2.49 -20.53
CA ILE A 12 -18.98 2.35 -21.78
C ILE A 12 -17.66 3.13 -21.68
N LEU A 13 -17.68 4.37 -21.19
CA LEU A 13 -16.48 5.19 -21.07
C LEU A 13 -15.53 4.62 -20.01
N ALA A 14 -16.04 4.08 -18.90
CA ALA A 14 -15.23 3.37 -17.93
C ALA A 14 -14.53 2.15 -18.54
N ALA A 15 -15.27 1.35 -19.32
CA ALA A 15 -14.71 0.21 -20.04
C ALA A 15 -13.68 0.65 -21.10
N LEU A 16 -13.94 1.74 -21.83
CA LEU A 16 -12.99 2.26 -22.81
C LEU A 16 -11.69 2.75 -22.15
N THR A 17 -11.74 3.46 -21.02
CA THR A 17 -10.53 3.86 -20.29
C THR A 17 -9.72 2.64 -19.83
N PHE A 18 -10.40 1.57 -19.40
CA PHE A 18 -9.74 0.30 -19.09
C PHE A 18 -9.06 -0.29 -20.33
N PHE A 19 -9.78 -0.49 -21.42
CA PHE A 19 -9.24 -1.18 -22.59
C PHE A 19 -8.13 -0.38 -23.29
N ILE A 20 -8.27 0.95 -23.39
CA ILE A 20 -7.21 1.79 -23.98
C ILE A 20 -5.91 1.65 -23.17
N SER A 21 -5.97 1.83 -21.85
CA SER A 21 -4.79 1.70 -20.99
C SER A 21 -4.26 0.27 -20.97
N PHE A 22 -5.15 -0.75 -20.88
CA PHE A 22 -4.73 -2.14 -20.85
C PHE A 22 -3.97 -2.56 -22.11
N PHE A 23 -4.50 -2.23 -23.30
CA PHE A 23 -3.85 -2.61 -24.56
C PHE A 23 -2.52 -1.90 -24.76
N VAL A 24 -2.40 -0.64 -24.37
CA VAL A 24 -1.12 0.08 -24.44
C VAL A 24 -0.10 -0.52 -23.47
N TYR A 25 -0.49 -0.80 -22.23
CA TYR A 25 0.41 -1.43 -21.26
C TYR A 25 0.78 -2.86 -21.66
N TYR A 26 -0.16 -3.64 -22.19
CA TYR A 26 0.09 -4.99 -22.69
C TYR A 26 1.08 -5.00 -23.85
N ASP A 27 0.94 -4.08 -24.81
CA ASP A 27 1.82 -3.97 -25.98
C ASP A 27 3.24 -3.51 -25.60
N THR A 28 3.35 -2.71 -24.54
CA THR A 28 4.62 -2.14 -24.08
C THR A 28 5.22 -2.85 -22.86
N MET A 29 4.54 -3.89 -22.34
CA MET A 29 5.03 -4.60 -21.18
C MET A 29 6.29 -5.42 -21.50
N ALA A 30 7.15 -5.60 -20.50
CA ALA A 30 8.34 -6.41 -20.59
C ALA A 30 7.98 -7.84 -21.03
N SER A 31 8.56 -8.30 -22.15
CA SER A 31 8.32 -9.62 -22.72
C SER A 31 8.92 -10.75 -21.87
N THR A 32 9.91 -10.42 -21.08
CA THR A 32 10.60 -11.30 -20.13
C THR A 32 11.01 -10.51 -18.89
N VAL A 33 12.06 -10.89 -18.19
CA VAL A 33 12.58 -10.20 -17.00
C VAL A 33 13.02 -8.78 -17.34
N SER A 34 12.57 -7.79 -16.57
CA SER A 34 13.02 -6.40 -16.63
C SER A 34 14.04 -6.09 -15.51
N TYR A 35 14.34 -4.81 -15.28
CA TYR A 35 15.32 -4.34 -14.30
C TYR A 35 14.78 -4.34 -12.86
N TRP A 36 15.63 -3.97 -11.91
CA TRP A 36 15.34 -3.86 -10.49
C TRP A 36 14.86 -5.18 -9.87
N ASP A 37 13.88 -5.11 -9.01
CA ASP A 37 13.40 -6.24 -8.21
C ASP A 37 12.47 -7.19 -9.01
N CYS A 38 12.14 -6.85 -10.27
CA CYS A 38 11.22 -7.63 -11.11
C CYS A 38 11.64 -9.09 -11.29
N GLY A 39 12.93 -9.33 -11.52
CA GLY A 39 13.47 -10.69 -11.67
C GLY A 39 13.27 -11.52 -10.41
N GLU A 40 13.50 -10.94 -9.26
CA GLU A 40 13.29 -11.56 -7.96
C GLU A 40 11.80 -11.84 -7.72
N PHE A 41 10.91 -10.86 -7.95
CA PHE A 41 9.47 -11.05 -7.80
C PHE A 41 8.91 -12.10 -8.75
N ILE A 42 9.40 -12.19 -9.99
CA ILE A 42 9.00 -13.22 -10.94
C ILE A 42 9.43 -14.61 -10.44
N ALA A 43 10.71 -14.76 -10.05
CA ALA A 43 11.27 -16.02 -9.59
C ALA A 43 10.62 -16.49 -8.28
N THR A 44 10.48 -15.59 -7.31
CA THR A 44 9.85 -15.91 -6.01
C THR A 44 8.34 -16.15 -6.15
N SER A 45 7.64 -15.47 -7.07
CA SER A 45 6.25 -15.80 -7.38
C SER A 45 6.14 -17.22 -7.95
N TYR A 46 7.01 -17.59 -8.92
CA TYR A 46 6.94 -18.90 -9.56
C TYR A 46 7.27 -20.04 -8.61
N THR A 47 8.28 -19.88 -7.75
CA THR A 47 8.74 -20.91 -6.81
C THR A 47 8.03 -20.83 -5.44
N LEU A 48 7.26 -19.78 -5.17
CA LEU A 48 6.82 -19.37 -3.83
C LEU A 48 8.02 -19.28 -2.86
N GLY A 49 9.09 -18.62 -3.31
CA GLY A 49 10.25 -18.29 -2.51
C GLY A 49 10.01 -17.10 -1.59
N VAL A 50 11.07 -16.70 -0.85
CA VAL A 50 11.06 -15.56 0.07
C VAL A 50 11.94 -14.46 -0.56
N PRO A 51 11.35 -13.35 -1.05
CA PRO A 51 12.11 -12.23 -1.62
C PRO A 51 12.67 -11.33 -0.52
N HIS A 52 13.34 -10.26 -0.93
CA HIS A 52 13.88 -9.25 -0.01
C HIS A 52 12.82 -8.65 0.95
N PRO A 53 13.19 -8.29 2.19
CA PRO A 53 12.29 -7.69 3.17
C PRO A 53 11.59 -6.40 2.69
N PRO A 54 10.30 -6.24 2.98
CA PRO A 54 9.43 -7.04 3.85
C PRO A 54 8.62 -8.13 3.14
N GLY A 55 8.93 -8.51 1.89
CA GLY A 55 8.49 -9.74 1.26
C GLY A 55 7.27 -9.69 0.35
N SER A 56 6.42 -8.71 0.41
CA SER A 56 5.21 -8.56 -0.44
C SER A 56 4.41 -9.85 -0.71
N PRO A 57 4.01 -10.64 0.32
CA PRO A 57 3.49 -12.00 0.15
C PRO A 57 2.24 -12.08 -0.70
N PHE A 58 1.37 -11.06 -0.67
CA PHE A 58 0.15 -11.07 -1.48
C PHE A 58 0.46 -10.90 -2.97
N PHE A 59 1.51 -10.13 -3.31
CA PHE A 59 2.01 -10.07 -4.69
C PHE A 59 2.47 -11.46 -5.16
N LEU A 60 3.24 -12.17 -4.34
CA LEU A 60 3.77 -13.51 -4.68
C LEU A 60 2.64 -14.51 -4.95
N LEU A 61 1.59 -14.49 -4.13
CA LEU A 61 0.43 -15.35 -4.32
C LEU A 61 -0.29 -15.06 -5.65
N LEU A 62 -0.50 -13.78 -5.99
CA LEU A 62 -1.09 -13.38 -7.27
C LEU A 62 -0.17 -13.74 -8.43
N GLY A 63 1.12 -13.42 -8.33
CA GLY A 63 2.11 -13.76 -9.33
C GLY A 63 2.22 -15.27 -9.55
N ARG A 64 2.08 -16.09 -8.49
CA ARG A 64 2.00 -17.55 -8.60
C ARG A 64 0.79 -17.97 -9.43
N ILE A 65 -0.40 -17.40 -9.17
CA ILE A 65 -1.60 -17.69 -9.96
C ILE A 65 -1.36 -17.36 -11.43
N PHE A 66 -0.81 -16.17 -11.73
CA PHE A 66 -0.52 -15.76 -13.11
C PHE A 66 0.52 -16.66 -13.77
N SER A 67 1.56 -17.08 -13.04
CA SER A 67 2.59 -18.00 -13.55
C SER A 67 2.03 -19.36 -14.00
N LEU A 68 0.89 -19.78 -13.45
CA LEU A 68 0.22 -21.04 -13.79
C LEU A 68 -0.70 -20.95 -15.00
N ILE A 69 -1.09 -19.73 -15.44
CA ILE A 69 -1.98 -19.54 -16.59
C ILE A 69 -1.17 -19.76 -17.88
N PRO A 70 -1.49 -20.75 -18.73
CA PRO A 70 -0.65 -21.15 -19.88
C PRO A 70 -0.88 -20.27 -21.12
N ILE A 71 -0.85 -18.93 -20.97
CA ILE A 71 -1.06 -17.96 -22.05
C ILE A 71 0.20 -17.62 -22.85
N ASN A 72 1.38 -17.94 -22.31
CA ASN A 72 2.68 -17.77 -22.96
C ASN A 72 3.63 -18.86 -22.44
N GLN A 73 4.70 -19.16 -23.16
CA GLN A 73 5.72 -20.11 -22.70
C GLN A 73 6.63 -19.45 -21.63
N ASP A 74 6.93 -18.16 -21.77
CA ASP A 74 7.73 -17.41 -20.82
C ASP A 74 6.94 -17.12 -19.53
N ILE A 75 7.47 -17.58 -18.40
CA ILE A 75 6.89 -17.39 -17.07
C ILE A 75 6.92 -15.91 -16.67
N ALA A 76 7.99 -15.20 -17.03
CA ALA A 76 8.11 -13.77 -16.70
C ALA A 76 7.02 -12.96 -17.39
N PHE A 77 6.72 -13.25 -18.66
CA PHE A 77 5.58 -12.64 -19.37
C PHE A 77 4.26 -12.82 -18.62
N ARG A 78 4.01 -14.03 -18.12
CA ARG A 78 2.76 -14.33 -17.39
C ARG A 78 2.65 -13.54 -16.11
N VAL A 79 3.74 -13.42 -15.33
CA VAL A 79 3.76 -12.67 -14.08
C VAL A 79 3.69 -11.17 -14.36
N ASN A 80 4.41 -10.67 -15.37
CA ASN A 80 4.34 -9.26 -15.79
C ASN A 80 2.91 -8.82 -16.10
N LEU A 81 2.07 -9.68 -16.70
CA LEU A 81 0.68 -9.34 -17.07
C LEU A 81 -0.17 -8.86 -15.87
N LEU A 82 0.20 -9.21 -14.66
CA LEU A 82 -0.48 -8.74 -13.45
C LEU A 82 -0.45 -7.21 -13.34
N SER A 83 0.64 -6.56 -13.77
CA SER A 83 0.81 -5.11 -13.69
C SER A 83 -0.03 -4.33 -14.71
N PRO A 84 -0.04 -4.66 -16.02
CA PRO A 84 -0.98 -4.06 -16.97
C PRO A 84 -2.44 -4.16 -16.56
N LEU A 85 -2.85 -5.33 -16.07
CA LEU A 85 -4.23 -5.56 -15.65
C LEU A 85 -4.59 -4.68 -14.44
N SER A 86 -3.74 -4.67 -13.41
CA SER A 86 -3.96 -3.89 -12.20
C SER A 86 -3.95 -2.39 -12.46
N SER A 87 -3.01 -1.92 -13.29
CA SER A 87 -2.90 -0.51 -13.65
C SER A 87 -4.08 -0.03 -14.49
N ALA A 88 -4.55 -0.82 -15.45
CA ALA A 88 -5.74 -0.48 -16.24
C ALA A 88 -7.02 -0.45 -15.39
N LEU A 89 -7.16 -1.37 -14.43
CA LEU A 89 -8.23 -1.32 -13.43
C LEU A 89 -8.16 -0.07 -12.56
N ALA A 90 -6.96 0.35 -12.16
CA ALA A 90 -6.76 1.60 -11.41
C ALA A 90 -7.18 2.83 -12.23
N VAL A 91 -6.83 2.89 -13.51
CA VAL A 91 -7.24 3.96 -14.44
C VAL A 91 -8.77 4.01 -14.58
N MET A 92 -9.42 2.85 -14.78
CA MET A 92 -10.88 2.76 -14.83
C MET A 92 -11.52 3.26 -13.53
N LEU A 93 -10.99 2.85 -12.38
CA LEU A 93 -11.50 3.29 -11.10
C LEU A 93 -11.28 4.79 -10.89
N LEU A 94 -10.15 5.35 -11.32
CA LEU A 94 -9.90 6.78 -11.28
C LEU A 94 -10.95 7.54 -12.10
N TYR A 95 -11.27 7.08 -13.33
CA TYR A 95 -12.38 7.62 -14.12
C TYR A 95 -13.67 7.64 -13.31
N LEU A 96 -14.05 6.50 -12.71
CA LEU A 96 -15.29 6.38 -11.92
C LEU A 96 -15.27 7.28 -10.68
N VAL A 97 -14.14 7.43 -10.01
CA VAL A 97 -13.94 8.34 -8.87
C VAL A 97 -14.14 9.78 -9.30
N VAL A 98 -13.52 10.22 -10.41
CA VAL A 98 -13.66 11.60 -10.92
C VAL A 98 -15.12 11.89 -11.27
N VAL A 99 -15.82 10.97 -11.94
CA VAL A 99 -17.26 11.12 -12.23
C VAL A 99 -18.06 11.30 -10.93
N LYS A 100 -17.81 10.49 -9.90
CA LYS A 100 -18.49 10.62 -8.60
C LYS A 100 -18.22 11.96 -7.92
N VAL A 101 -16.97 12.39 -7.89
CA VAL A 101 -16.58 13.67 -7.28
C VAL A 101 -17.24 14.84 -8.02
N VAL A 102 -17.22 14.84 -9.34
CA VAL A 102 -17.85 15.88 -10.16
C VAL A 102 -19.36 15.91 -9.96
N THR A 103 -20.01 14.74 -9.97
CA THR A 103 -21.48 14.65 -9.74
C THR A 103 -21.88 15.02 -8.33
N HIS A 104 -21.02 14.77 -7.34
CA HIS A 104 -21.26 15.21 -5.97
C HIS A 104 -21.16 16.73 -5.84
N TRP A 105 -20.22 17.36 -6.55
CA TRP A 105 -19.99 18.80 -6.50
C TRP A 105 -21.01 19.60 -7.32
N ARG A 106 -21.31 19.14 -8.58
CA ARG A 106 -22.19 19.86 -9.51
C ARG A 106 -23.66 19.47 -9.44
N GLY A 107 -23.99 18.33 -8.85
CA GLY A 107 -25.32 17.74 -8.86
C GLY A 107 -25.49 16.65 -9.93
N LYS A 108 -26.75 16.32 -10.22
CA LYS A 108 -27.10 15.27 -11.18
C LYS A 108 -26.69 15.64 -12.61
N ILE A 109 -26.26 14.64 -13.36
CA ILE A 109 -26.08 14.75 -14.81
C ILE A 109 -27.47 14.61 -15.45
N GLU A 110 -28.02 15.71 -15.94
CA GLU A 110 -29.38 15.77 -16.50
C GLU A 110 -29.40 16.08 -18.00
N ASN A 111 -28.33 16.66 -18.52
CA ASN A 111 -28.20 17.05 -19.92
C ASN A 111 -26.83 16.73 -20.50
N SER A 112 -26.67 16.92 -21.82
CA SER A 112 -25.45 16.60 -22.55
C SER A 112 -24.24 17.46 -22.13
N THR A 113 -24.46 18.70 -21.71
CA THR A 113 -23.39 19.57 -21.23
C THR A 113 -22.83 19.08 -19.90
N ASP A 114 -23.67 18.69 -18.95
CA ASP A 114 -23.23 18.10 -17.68
C ASP A 114 -22.49 16.78 -17.92
N ALA A 115 -23.02 15.93 -18.84
CA ALA A 115 -22.37 14.69 -19.22
C ALA A 115 -20.99 14.93 -19.87
N MET A 116 -20.88 15.90 -20.76
CA MET A 116 -19.60 16.26 -21.39
C MET A 116 -18.57 16.75 -20.35
N ILE A 117 -18.97 17.59 -19.40
CA ILE A 117 -18.08 18.10 -18.36
C ILE A 117 -17.63 16.96 -17.43
N ALA A 118 -18.58 16.15 -16.92
CA ALA A 118 -18.26 15.11 -15.96
C ALA A 118 -17.50 13.94 -16.60
N PHE A 119 -18.00 13.40 -17.70
CA PHE A 119 -17.40 12.24 -18.35
C PHE A 119 -16.18 12.62 -19.17
N GLY A 120 -16.23 13.73 -19.93
CA GLY A 120 -15.09 14.20 -20.70
C GLY A 120 -13.91 14.57 -19.81
N GLY A 121 -14.17 15.32 -18.73
CA GLY A 121 -13.13 15.65 -17.73
C GLY A 121 -12.57 14.40 -17.06
N ALA A 122 -13.41 13.39 -16.74
CA ALA A 122 -12.97 12.13 -16.14
C ALA A 122 -12.13 11.29 -17.13
N VAL A 123 -12.50 11.21 -18.40
CA VAL A 123 -11.70 10.53 -19.44
C VAL A 123 -10.35 11.18 -19.59
N VAL A 124 -10.30 12.52 -19.75
CA VAL A 124 -9.06 13.27 -19.89
C VAL A 124 -8.17 13.08 -18.66
N GLY A 125 -8.72 13.22 -17.44
CA GLY A 125 -7.96 13.05 -16.21
C GLY A 125 -7.43 11.64 -16.02
N ALA A 126 -8.25 10.62 -16.28
CA ALA A 126 -7.85 9.21 -16.13
C ALA A 126 -6.79 8.81 -17.18
N LEU A 127 -6.95 9.21 -18.44
CA LEU A 127 -5.95 8.91 -19.48
C LEU A 127 -4.69 9.74 -19.34
N ALA A 128 -4.77 10.99 -18.88
CA ALA A 128 -3.59 11.77 -18.55
C ALA A 128 -2.76 11.08 -17.45
N PHE A 129 -3.42 10.57 -16.39
CA PHE A 129 -2.76 9.76 -15.36
C PHE A 129 -2.17 8.47 -15.93
N ALA A 130 -2.93 7.74 -16.78
CA ALA A 130 -2.49 6.49 -17.40
C ALA A 130 -1.15 6.64 -18.14
N PHE A 131 -0.94 7.76 -18.82
CA PHE A 131 0.23 8.02 -19.65
C PHE A 131 1.28 8.89 -18.98
N THR A 132 1.22 9.07 -17.64
CA THR A 132 2.36 9.62 -16.89
C THR A 132 3.51 8.62 -16.85
N ASP A 133 4.75 9.11 -16.96
CA ASP A 133 5.96 8.27 -16.94
C ASP A 133 5.96 7.32 -15.73
N SER A 134 5.68 7.85 -14.53
CA SER A 134 5.73 7.06 -13.30
C SER A 134 4.68 5.94 -13.25
N HIS A 135 3.45 6.19 -13.73
CA HIS A 135 2.41 5.16 -13.70
C HIS A 135 2.64 4.12 -14.79
N TRP A 136 2.98 4.57 -16.01
CA TRP A 136 3.26 3.68 -17.13
C TRP A 136 4.46 2.76 -16.86
N PHE A 137 5.56 3.31 -16.33
CA PHE A 137 6.72 2.52 -15.95
C PHE A 137 6.34 1.33 -15.06
N ASN A 138 5.58 1.59 -13.97
CA ASN A 138 5.12 0.53 -13.07
C ASN A 138 4.03 -0.39 -13.65
N ALA A 139 3.36 0.04 -14.73
CA ALA A 139 2.31 -0.74 -15.37
C ALA A 139 2.84 -1.85 -16.29
N VAL A 140 4.12 -1.81 -16.67
CA VAL A 140 4.66 -2.68 -17.73
C VAL A 140 5.65 -3.73 -17.24
N GLU A 141 5.82 -3.87 -15.93
CA GLU A 141 6.77 -4.80 -15.31
C GLU A 141 6.24 -5.39 -13.99
N ALA A 142 6.81 -6.52 -13.56
CA ALA A 142 6.37 -7.26 -12.37
C ALA A 142 6.80 -6.56 -11.08
N GLU A 143 6.10 -5.47 -10.74
CA GLU A 143 6.34 -4.67 -9.55
C GLU A 143 5.09 -4.50 -8.69
N VAL A 144 5.28 -4.32 -7.40
CA VAL A 144 4.19 -4.20 -6.42
C VAL A 144 3.35 -2.94 -6.58
N TYR A 145 3.89 -1.89 -7.22
CA TYR A 145 3.27 -0.56 -7.29
C TYR A 145 2.01 -0.52 -8.14
N ALA A 146 1.95 -1.30 -9.23
CA ALA A 146 0.76 -1.41 -10.08
C ALA A 146 -0.46 -1.90 -9.28
N ILE A 147 -0.29 -2.99 -8.54
CA ILE A 147 -1.35 -3.57 -7.70
C ILE A 147 -1.65 -2.64 -6.52
N SER A 148 -0.63 -2.05 -5.90
CA SER A 148 -0.78 -1.07 -4.82
C SER A 148 -1.66 0.12 -5.25
N THR A 149 -1.45 0.64 -6.46
CA THR A 149 -2.27 1.72 -7.04
C THR A 149 -3.72 1.28 -7.25
N PHE A 150 -3.93 0.05 -7.75
CA PHE A 150 -5.27 -0.52 -7.88
C PHE A 150 -5.97 -0.64 -6.51
N PHE A 151 -5.28 -1.12 -5.46
CA PHE A 151 -5.84 -1.23 -4.12
C PHE A 151 -6.19 0.15 -3.53
N THR A 152 -5.36 1.16 -3.76
CA THR A 152 -5.68 2.53 -3.38
C THR A 152 -6.94 3.03 -4.12
N ALA A 153 -7.01 2.83 -5.43
CA ALA A 153 -8.12 3.29 -6.25
C ALA A 153 -9.46 2.62 -5.87
N ILE A 154 -9.46 1.30 -5.61
CA ILE A 154 -10.68 0.58 -5.21
C ILE A 154 -11.14 0.98 -3.81
N VAL A 155 -10.23 1.22 -2.86
CA VAL A 155 -10.56 1.70 -1.51
C VAL A 155 -11.20 3.09 -1.59
N VAL A 156 -10.61 4.01 -2.39
CA VAL A 156 -11.18 5.34 -2.63
C VAL A 156 -12.56 5.25 -3.28
N TRP A 157 -12.74 4.38 -4.25
CA TRP A 157 -14.04 4.18 -4.88
C TRP A 157 -15.09 3.59 -3.93
N LEU A 158 -14.69 2.61 -3.09
CA LEU A 158 -15.58 2.00 -2.10
C LEU A 158 -16.04 2.97 -1.02
N ILE A 159 -15.17 3.86 -0.53
CA ILE A 159 -15.57 4.84 0.48
C ILE A 159 -16.51 5.90 -0.11
N LEU A 160 -16.36 6.26 -1.38
CA LEU A 160 -17.31 7.13 -2.07
C LEU A 160 -18.67 6.42 -2.28
N LEU A 161 -18.67 5.11 -2.58
CA LEU A 161 -19.92 4.32 -2.61
C LEU A 161 -20.59 4.25 -1.23
N TRP A 162 -19.80 4.04 -0.17
CA TRP A 162 -20.29 4.09 1.18
C TRP A 162 -20.96 5.44 1.48
N SER A 163 -20.31 6.54 1.10
CA SER A 163 -20.83 7.89 1.32
C SER A 163 -22.20 8.12 0.67
N GLU A 164 -22.44 7.56 -0.52
CA GLU A 164 -23.74 7.62 -1.19
C GLU A 164 -24.81 6.79 -0.47
N LYS A 165 -24.41 5.70 0.18
CA LYS A 165 -25.30 4.69 0.78
C LYS A 165 -25.31 4.69 2.31
N ALA A 166 -24.70 5.67 2.95
CA ALA A 166 -24.48 5.71 4.40
C ALA A 166 -25.76 5.71 5.23
N ASP A 167 -26.91 6.04 4.63
CA ASP A 167 -28.24 6.04 5.27
C ASP A 167 -29.05 4.76 4.93
N GLU A 168 -28.53 3.88 4.05
CA GLU A 168 -29.18 2.61 3.71
C GLU A 168 -28.78 1.52 4.71
N SER A 169 -29.68 0.56 4.96
CA SER A 169 -29.37 -0.62 5.77
C SER A 169 -28.28 -1.45 5.13
N GLY A 170 -27.29 -1.92 5.92
CA GLY A 170 -26.18 -2.75 5.45
C GLY A 170 -25.06 -1.95 4.77
N HIS A 171 -25.01 -0.62 4.92
CA HIS A 171 -23.92 0.22 4.42
C HIS A 171 -22.56 -0.16 5.01
N GLU A 172 -22.54 -0.79 6.19
CA GLU A 172 -21.31 -1.22 6.88
C GLU A 172 -20.47 -2.20 6.05
N ARG A 173 -21.10 -2.96 5.14
CA ARG A 173 -20.41 -3.90 4.25
C ARG A 173 -19.27 -3.24 3.45
N TYR A 174 -19.43 -1.97 3.06
CA TYR A 174 -18.35 -1.25 2.36
C TYR A 174 -17.15 -1.00 3.27
N ILE A 175 -17.40 -0.66 4.54
CA ILE A 175 -16.34 -0.47 5.55
C ILE A 175 -15.59 -1.78 5.79
N LEU A 176 -16.32 -2.90 5.89
CA LEU A 176 -15.72 -4.22 6.09
C LEU A 176 -14.88 -4.66 4.89
N ILE A 177 -15.36 -4.41 3.66
CA ILE A 177 -14.57 -4.69 2.44
C ILE A 177 -13.33 -3.80 2.40
N ILE A 178 -13.43 -2.50 2.72
CA ILE A 178 -12.29 -1.58 2.81
C ILE A 178 -11.28 -2.11 3.82
N ALA A 179 -11.72 -2.52 5.01
CA ALA A 179 -10.84 -3.08 6.03
C ALA A 179 -10.10 -4.34 5.55
N TYR A 180 -10.79 -5.25 4.85
CA TYR A 180 -10.17 -6.42 4.25
C TYR A 180 -9.14 -6.06 3.16
N MET A 181 -9.51 -5.14 2.26
CA MET A 181 -8.60 -4.64 1.21
C MET A 181 -7.36 -3.97 1.82
N MET A 182 -7.53 -3.20 2.90
CA MET A 182 -6.42 -2.60 3.64
C MET A 182 -5.52 -3.66 4.28
N GLY A 183 -6.09 -4.74 4.82
CA GLY A 183 -5.33 -5.87 5.35
C GLY A 183 -4.50 -6.58 4.26
N LEU A 184 -5.10 -6.88 3.10
CA LEU A 184 -4.38 -7.45 1.94
C LEU A 184 -3.30 -6.49 1.42
N ALA A 185 -3.60 -5.20 1.37
CA ALA A 185 -2.69 -4.17 0.88
C ALA A 185 -1.40 -4.07 1.71
N THR A 186 -1.42 -4.43 3.00
CA THR A 186 -0.19 -4.52 3.81
C THR A 186 0.77 -5.57 3.28
N GLY A 187 0.27 -6.66 2.71
CA GLY A 187 1.03 -7.70 2.02
C GLY A 187 1.46 -7.34 0.59
N LEU A 188 1.22 -6.10 0.15
CA LEU A 188 1.72 -5.51 -1.09
C LEU A 188 2.71 -4.41 -0.77
N HIS A 189 2.20 -3.29 -0.24
CA HIS A 189 3.01 -2.12 0.09
C HIS A 189 2.36 -1.27 1.19
N LEU A 190 3.13 -0.90 2.22
CA LEU A 190 2.62 -0.15 3.38
C LEU A 190 2.08 1.25 3.05
N LEU A 191 2.47 1.84 1.90
CA LEU A 191 1.93 3.14 1.44
C LEU A 191 0.41 3.14 1.28
N ASN A 192 -0.22 1.98 1.08
CA ASN A 192 -1.69 1.90 1.03
C ASN A 192 -2.38 2.39 2.32
N LEU A 193 -1.69 2.34 3.47
CA LEU A 193 -2.22 2.88 4.72
C LEU A 193 -2.44 4.40 4.68
N LEU A 194 -1.80 5.11 3.74
CA LEU A 194 -2.03 6.55 3.52
C LEU A 194 -3.45 6.86 3.00
N ALA A 195 -4.23 5.86 2.60
CA ALA A 195 -5.64 6.04 2.29
C ALA A 195 -6.51 6.29 3.55
N LEU A 196 -6.05 5.94 4.75
CA LEU A 196 -6.81 6.11 6.00
C LEU A 196 -7.27 7.53 6.27
N PRO A 197 -6.43 8.58 6.14
CA PRO A 197 -6.88 9.96 6.29
C PRO A 197 -8.00 10.33 5.31
N PHE A 198 -7.90 9.89 4.06
CA PHE A 198 -8.94 10.15 3.06
C PHE A 198 -10.27 9.46 3.44
N ILE A 199 -10.22 8.20 3.86
CA ILE A 199 -11.39 7.45 4.33
C ILE A 199 -12.05 8.20 5.49
N ALA A 200 -11.27 8.60 6.49
CA ALA A 200 -11.77 9.29 7.67
C ALA A 200 -12.40 10.65 7.33
N LEU A 201 -11.81 11.41 6.40
CA LEU A 201 -12.36 12.69 5.95
C LEU A 201 -13.68 12.52 5.21
N ILE A 202 -13.80 11.53 4.32
CA ILE A 202 -15.08 11.24 3.66
C ILE A 202 -16.15 10.85 4.69
N MET A 203 -15.79 10.02 5.68
CA MET A 203 -16.73 9.65 6.75
C MET A 203 -17.14 10.87 7.60
N TYR A 204 -16.21 11.73 7.93
CA TYR A 204 -16.44 12.95 8.69
C TYR A 204 -17.40 13.89 7.95
N PHE A 205 -17.06 14.31 6.75
CA PHE A 205 -17.87 15.27 5.99
C PHE A 205 -19.21 14.70 5.51
N ARG A 206 -19.37 13.37 5.50
CA ARG A 206 -20.66 12.74 5.23
C ARG A 206 -21.63 12.83 6.43
N LYS A 207 -21.10 12.81 7.66
CA LYS A 207 -21.89 12.74 8.88
C LYS A 207 -21.97 14.06 9.66
N TYR A 208 -20.98 14.93 9.51
CA TYR A 208 -20.83 16.15 10.31
C TYR A 208 -20.56 17.36 9.42
N SER A 209 -21.07 18.54 9.86
CA SER A 209 -20.59 19.83 9.39
C SER A 209 -19.22 20.11 10.00
N PHE A 210 -18.40 20.92 9.31
CA PHE A 210 -17.08 21.26 9.81
C PHE A 210 -17.14 22.01 11.14
N GLU A 211 -16.49 21.45 12.14
CA GLU A 211 -16.23 22.05 13.44
C GLU A 211 -14.83 21.62 13.89
N TRP A 212 -14.03 22.59 14.37
CA TRP A 212 -12.63 22.31 14.74
C TRP A 212 -12.46 21.19 15.76
N LYS A 213 -13.32 21.11 16.77
CA LYS A 213 -13.23 20.07 17.81
C LYS A 213 -13.47 18.67 17.24
N SER A 214 -14.55 18.49 16.49
CA SER A 214 -14.88 17.19 15.88
C SER A 214 -13.90 16.82 14.77
N PHE A 215 -13.40 17.79 14.00
CA PHE A 215 -12.37 17.59 12.98
C PHE A 215 -11.06 17.10 13.62
N LEU A 216 -10.55 17.77 14.64
CA LEU A 216 -9.34 17.36 15.35
C LEU A 216 -9.51 15.99 16.03
N ALA A 217 -10.69 15.71 16.60
CA ALA A 217 -11.01 14.39 17.11
C ALA A 217 -10.94 13.31 16.02
N THR A 218 -11.46 13.59 14.82
CA THR A 218 -11.38 12.68 13.67
C THR A 218 -9.93 12.43 13.24
N VAL A 219 -9.10 13.47 13.18
CA VAL A 219 -7.67 13.35 12.91
C VAL A 219 -6.97 12.51 13.98
N GLY A 220 -7.28 12.74 15.25
CA GLY A 220 -6.75 11.95 16.37
C GLY A 220 -7.17 10.47 16.29
N ILE A 221 -8.45 10.19 16.04
CA ILE A 221 -8.94 8.81 15.86
C ILE A 221 -8.25 8.15 14.67
N THR A 222 -8.07 8.86 13.56
CA THR A 222 -7.34 8.34 12.37
C THR A 222 -5.90 7.99 12.72
N GLY A 223 -5.22 8.86 13.48
CA GLY A 223 -3.85 8.60 13.95
C GLY A 223 -3.78 7.37 14.86
N VAL A 224 -4.74 7.21 15.78
CA VAL A 224 -4.83 6.02 16.64
C VAL A 224 -5.12 4.76 15.81
N THR A 225 -6.01 4.84 14.83
CA THR A 225 -6.30 3.72 13.92
C THR A 225 -5.06 3.31 13.12
N PHE A 226 -4.34 4.28 12.57
CA PHE A 226 -3.06 4.04 11.90
C PHE A 226 -2.05 3.37 12.84
N PHE A 227 -1.91 3.89 14.07
CA PHE A 227 -1.01 3.32 15.07
C PHE A 227 -1.39 1.87 15.41
N ILE A 228 -2.67 1.57 15.60
CA ILE A 228 -3.14 0.20 15.87
C ILE A 228 -2.78 -0.71 14.70
N ILE A 229 -3.09 -0.34 13.46
CA ILE A 229 -2.80 -1.19 12.30
C ILE A 229 -1.29 -1.37 12.13
N HIS A 230 -0.52 -0.29 12.10
CA HIS A 230 0.91 -0.35 11.81
C HIS A 230 1.74 -0.94 12.96
N ASN A 231 1.53 -0.45 14.20
CA ASN A 231 2.40 -0.80 15.32
C ASN A 231 1.88 -1.96 16.16
N MET A 232 0.56 -2.18 16.26
CA MET A 232 0.03 -3.28 17.06
C MET A 232 -0.25 -4.52 16.23
N ILE A 233 -0.77 -4.39 15.00
CA ILE A 233 -1.05 -5.54 14.14
C ILE A 233 0.21 -5.92 13.36
N ILE A 234 0.69 -5.04 12.46
CA ILE A 234 1.75 -5.41 11.50
C ILE A 234 3.06 -5.72 12.22
N LYS A 235 3.49 -4.88 13.14
CA LYS A 235 4.74 -5.07 13.89
C LYS A 235 4.53 -5.80 15.23
N GLY A 236 3.42 -5.53 15.90
CA GLY A 236 3.18 -5.98 17.27
C GLY A 236 2.88 -7.46 17.36
N LEU A 237 2.06 -8.03 16.48
CA LEU A 237 1.74 -9.47 16.52
C LEU A 237 2.98 -10.35 16.36
N PRO A 238 3.87 -10.14 15.37
CA PRO A 238 5.11 -10.90 15.29
C PRO A 238 6.01 -10.70 16.50
N LYS A 239 6.15 -9.47 17.02
CA LYS A 239 6.94 -9.19 18.24
C LYS A 239 6.38 -9.87 19.49
N MET A 240 5.06 -9.91 19.63
CA MET A 240 4.44 -10.66 20.74
C MET A 240 4.73 -12.16 20.63
N ALA A 241 4.70 -12.71 19.41
CA ALA A 241 5.06 -14.10 19.17
C ALA A 241 6.54 -14.40 19.47
N ALA A 242 7.44 -13.43 19.22
CA ALA A 242 8.87 -13.52 19.58
C ALA A 242 9.16 -13.25 21.07
N SER A 243 8.19 -12.72 21.81
CA SER A 243 8.34 -12.43 23.25
C SER A 243 8.06 -13.64 24.13
N GLY A 244 8.13 -13.46 25.44
CA GLY A 244 7.76 -14.49 26.42
C GLY A 244 6.32 -15.00 26.31
N LEU A 245 5.42 -14.32 25.57
CA LEU A 245 4.08 -14.83 25.24
C LEU A 245 4.12 -16.01 24.27
N GLY A 246 5.10 -16.02 23.37
CA GLY A 246 5.24 -17.02 22.31
C GLY A 246 4.09 -17.02 21.30
N ILE A 247 4.17 -17.90 20.32
CA ILE A 247 3.11 -18.11 19.29
C ILE A 247 1.77 -18.47 19.94
N GLY A 248 1.78 -19.35 20.96
CA GLY A 248 0.57 -19.78 21.65
C GLY A 248 -0.18 -18.65 22.34
N GLY A 249 0.53 -17.80 23.11
CA GLY A 249 -0.08 -16.66 23.78
C GLY A 249 -0.60 -15.61 22.78
N THR A 250 0.12 -15.39 21.69
CA THR A 250 -0.33 -14.50 20.59
C THR A 250 -1.58 -15.05 19.91
N ALA A 251 -1.65 -16.35 19.66
CA ALA A 251 -2.85 -16.99 19.11
C ALA A 251 -4.07 -16.82 20.02
N VAL A 252 -3.90 -16.92 21.35
CA VAL A 252 -5.00 -16.68 22.31
C VAL A 252 -5.52 -15.25 22.19
N ILE A 253 -4.65 -14.23 22.01
CA ILE A 253 -5.07 -12.85 21.82
C ILE A 253 -5.88 -12.71 20.52
N VAL A 254 -5.42 -13.30 19.42
CA VAL A 254 -6.16 -13.29 18.15
C VAL A 254 -7.53 -13.96 18.31
N VAL A 255 -7.60 -15.13 18.94
CA VAL A 255 -8.87 -15.82 19.23
C VAL A 255 -9.79 -14.97 20.10
N ALA A 256 -9.24 -14.26 21.09
CA ALA A 256 -10.02 -13.34 21.93
C ALA A 256 -10.64 -12.19 21.12
N VAL A 257 -9.95 -11.67 20.09
CA VAL A 257 -10.53 -10.67 19.16
C VAL A 257 -11.71 -11.27 18.39
N PHE A 258 -11.60 -12.49 17.87
CA PHE A 258 -12.71 -13.18 17.19
C PHE A 258 -13.89 -13.42 18.13
N ALA A 259 -13.63 -13.90 19.35
CA ALA A 259 -14.66 -14.12 20.36
C ALA A 259 -15.37 -12.82 20.77
N SER A 260 -14.60 -11.74 20.95
CA SER A 260 -15.14 -10.40 21.24
C SER A 260 -15.99 -9.87 20.10
N THR A 261 -15.58 -10.12 18.85
CA THR A 261 -16.35 -9.77 17.65
C THR A 261 -17.70 -10.51 17.64
N TYR A 262 -17.67 -11.83 17.84
CA TYR A 262 -18.88 -12.64 17.93
C TYR A 262 -19.81 -12.15 19.05
N TRP A 263 -19.26 -11.89 20.23
CA TRP A 263 -20.02 -11.37 21.38
C TRP A 263 -20.66 -10.01 21.06
N ALA A 264 -19.94 -9.08 20.42
CA ALA A 264 -20.46 -7.78 20.05
C ALA A 264 -21.61 -7.86 19.03
N ILE A 265 -21.52 -8.82 18.08
CA ILE A 265 -22.57 -9.06 17.07
C ILE A 265 -23.84 -9.58 17.74
N ILE A 266 -23.74 -10.62 18.57
CA ILE A 266 -24.94 -11.22 19.20
C ILE A 266 -25.62 -10.28 20.19
N ASN A 267 -24.85 -9.43 20.88
CA ASN A 267 -25.37 -8.43 21.80
C ASN A 267 -25.77 -7.12 21.11
N LYS A 268 -25.74 -7.05 19.77
CA LYS A 268 -26.18 -5.92 18.94
C LYS A 268 -25.48 -4.61 19.26
N HIS A 269 -24.21 -4.66 19.66
CA HIS A 269 -23.38 -3.47 19.84
C HIS A 269 -22.87 -2.96 18.47
N ASN A 270 -23.74 -2.30 17.70
CA ASN A 270 -23.52 -2.00 16.28
C ASN A 270 -22.17 -1.35 15.99
N LEU A 271 -21.78 -0.28 16.68
CA LEU A 271 -20.49 0.38 16.42
C LEU A 271 -19.31 -0.53 16.76
N LEU A 272 -19.36 -1.20 17.90
CA LEU A 272 -18.31 -2.10 18.36
C LEU A 272 -18.19 -3.32 17.44
N SER A 273 -19.33 -3.88 16.98
CA SER A 273 -19.31 -5.03 16.05
C SER A 273 -18.67 -4.65 14.72
N VAL A 274 -18.97 -3.48 14.15
CA VAL A 274 -18.32 -3.00 12.92
C VAL A 274 -16.83 -2.79 13.14
N ALA A 275 -16.43 -2.16 14.24
CA ALA A 275 -15.01 -1.90 14.56
C ALA A 275 -14.22 -3.21 14.73
N LEU A 276 -14.73 -4.15 15.53
CA LEU A 276 -14.08 -5.44 15.75
C LEU A 276 -14.09 -6.32 14.49
N THR A 277 -15.19 -6.34 13.73
CA THR A 277 -15.23 -7.06 12.45
C THR A 277 -14.25 -6.47 11.45
N SER A 278 -14.11 -5.14 11.39
CA SER A 278 -13.07 -4.49 10.56
C SER A 278 -11.66 -4.92 10.97
N MET A 279 -11.39 -5.00 12.27
CA MET A 279 -10.11 -5.50 12.78
C MET A 279 -9.87 -6.96 12.37
N VAL A 280 -10.88 -7.82 12.47
CA VAL A 280 -10.81 -9.22 11.99
C VAL A 280 -10.53 -9.26 10.47
N MET A 281 -11.20 -8.42 9.69
CA MET A 281 -10.97 -8.35 8.23
C MET A 281 -9.54 -7.94 7.91
N ILE A 282 -8.96 -6.97 8.65
CA ILE A 282 -7.56 -6.58 8.51
C ILE A 282 -6.64 -7.76 8.87
N LEU A 283 -6.90 -8.47 9.97
CA LEU A 283 -6.11 -9.63 10.39
C LEU A 283 -6.14 -10.75 9.34
N ILE A 284 -7.31 -11.03 8.75
CA ILE A 284 -7.44 -12.02 7.67
C ILE A 284 -6.61 -11.59 6.44
N GLY A 285 -6.69 -10.33 6.02
CA GLY A 285 -5.86 -9.82 4.92
C GLY A 285 -4.35 -9.88 5.24
N TYR A 286 -3.96 -9.44 6.44
CA TYR A 286 -2.58 -9.47 6.92
C TYR A 286 -2.02 -10.90 7.05
N SER A 287 -2.87 -11.91 7.26
CA SER A 287 -2.43 -13.30 7.39
C SER A 287 -1.67 -13.85 6.17
N THR A 288 -1.70 -13.14 5.02
CA THR A 288 -0.85 -13.46 3.87
C THR A 288 0.64 -13.46 4.22
N TYR A 289 1.08 -12.72 5.24
CA TYR A 289 2.45 -12.75 5.75
C TYR A 289 2.87 -14.09 6.33
N THR A 290 1.93 -14.92 6.77
CA THR A 290 2.26 -16.29 7.23
C THR A 290 2.87 -17.13 6.11
N THR A 291 2.60 -16.78 4.85
CA THR A 291 3.21 -17.45 3.69
C THR A 291 4.73 -17.33 3.70
N ILE A 292 5.28 -16.16 4.04
CA ILE A 292 6.73 -15.94 4.14
C ILE A 292 7.35 -16.89 5.18
N PHE A 293 6.80 -16.88 6.39
CA PHE A 293 7.26 -17.73 7.48
C PHE A 293 7.17 -19.23 7.15
N VAL A 294 6.02 -19.67 6.62
CA VAL A 294 5.80 -21.07 6.26
C VAL A 294 6.71 -21.50 5.12
N ARG A 295 6.94 -20.64 4.14
CA ARG A 295 7.79 -20.97 3.00
C ARG A 295 9.27 -21.01 3.37
N SER A 296 9.76 -20.08 4.21
CA SER A 296 11.14 -20.13 4.72
C SER A 296 11.42 -21.45 5.43
N ASN A 297 10.50 -21.92 6.30
CA ASN A 297 10.63 -23.25 6.95
C ASN A 297 10.65 -24.46 5.98
N GLN A 298 10.42 -24.25 4.68
CA GLN A 298 10.51 -25.28 3.65
C GLN A 298 11.78 -25.17 2.81
N ASN A 299 12.70 -24.27 3.16
CA ASN A 299 13.98 -24.03 2.51
C ASN A 299 13.84 -23.89 0.98
N PRO A 300 13.10 -22.89 0.46
CA PRO A 300 12.98 -22.67 -0.97
C PRO A 300 14.33 -22.21 -1.56
N ASN A 301 14.49 -22.35 -2.88
CA ASN A 301 15.74 -21.96 -3.56
C ASN A 301 16.10 -20.46 -3.41
N ILE A 302 15.10 -19.60 -3.21
CA ILE A 302 15.29 -18.18 -2.87
C ILE A 302 14.66 -18.01 -1.50
N ASP A 303 15.46 -17.75 -0.48
CA ASP A 303 15.04 -17.56 0.92
C ASP A 303 15.88 -16.44 1.53
N GLU A 304 15.49 -15.20 1.21
CA GLU A 304 16.26 -14.05 1.68
C GLU A 304 16.07 -13.81 3.19
N ASN A 305 17.21 -13.73 3.87
CA ASN A 305 17.30 -13.54 5.33
C ASN A 305 16.77 -14.69 6.17
N ASP A 306 16.36 -15.80 5.57
CA ASP A 306 15.98 -17.05 6.25
C ASP A 306 15.05 -16.81 7.46
N PRO A 307 13.82 -16.25 7.24
CA PRO A 307 12.89 -15.91 8.30
C PRO A 307 12.15 -17.13 8.85
N GLU A 308 12.85 -18.26 9.12
CA GLU A 308 12.28 -19.52 9.59
C GLU A 308 11.97 -19.53 11.10
N THR A 309 12.66 -18.68 11.88
CA THR A 309 12.35 -18.47 13.30
C THR A 309 11.50 -17.20 13.49
N VAL A 310 10.79 -17.10 14.63
CA VAL A 310 9.94 -15.94 14.89
C VAL A 310 10.78 -14.67 15.01
N GLU A 311 11.96 -14.77 15.63
CA GLU A 311 12.90 -13.66 15.78
C GLU A 311 13.46 -13.20 14.43
N ALA A 312 13.87 -14.14 13.57
CA ALA A 312 14.33 -13.86 12.21
C ALA A 312 13.19 -13.24 11.36
N PHE A 313 11.95 -13.72 11.53
CA PHE A 313 10.79 -13.17 10.87
C PHE A 313 10.49 -11.72 11.30
N VAL A 314 10.64 -11.38 12.59
CA VAL A 314 10.53 -10.00 13.09
C VAL A 314 11.60 -9.11 12.46
N SER A 315 12.87 -9.55 12.47
CA SER A 315 14.00 -8.83 11.85
C SER A 315 13.76 -8.59 10.35
N TYR A 316 13.24 -9.60 9.66
CA TYR A 316 12.83 -9.52 8.25
C TYR A 316 11.75 -8.46 8.02
N LEU A 317 10.66 -8.49 8.79
CA LEU A 317 9.58 -7.50 8.67
C LEU A 317 10.02 -6.07 9.01
N GLU A 318 10.95 -5.90 9.95
CA GLU A 318 11.51 -4.61 10.33
C GLU A 318 12.62 -4.12 9.40
N ARG A 319 13.01 -4.94 8.41
CA ARG A 319 14.02 -4.59 7.40
C ARG A 319 15.38 -4.25 8.04
N GLU A 320 15.74 -4.93 9.13
CA GLU A 320 16.94 -4.62 9.91
C GLU A 320 18.23 -4.74 9.09
N GLN A 321 18.26 -5.61 8.08
CA GLN A 321 19.40 -5.76 7.17
C GLN A 321 19.80 -4.46 6.44
N TYR A 322 18.85 -3.52 6.26
CA TYR A 322 19.13 -2.24 5.59
C TYR A 322 19.64 -1.18 6.57
N GLY A 323 19.68 -1.49 7.87
CA GLY A 323 20.01 -0.55 8.92
C GLY A 323 19.03 0.60 9.06
N SER A 324 19.29 1.50 9.99
CA SER A 324 18.51 2.72 10.15
C SER A 324 19.13 3.84 9.31
N VAL A 325 18.35 4.36 8.35
CA VAL A 325 18.74 5.60 7.66
C VAL A 325 18.06 6.75 8.39
N GLY A 326 18.84 7.63 9.02
CA GLY A 326 18.33 8.83 9.67
C GLY A 326 17.59 9.71 8.66
N THR A 327 16.41 10.21 9.05
CA THR A 327 15.62 11.10 8.21
C THR A 327 16.28 12.47 8.03
N PHE A 328 17.15 12.85 8.98
CA PHE A 328 17.89 14.09 9.01
C PHE A 328 19.33 13.85 9.52
N PRO A 329 20.31 14.61 8.97
CA PRO A 329 20.19 15.51 7.81
C PRO A 329 19.97 14.75 6.50
N ARG A 330 19.16 15.31 5.60
CA ARG A 330 18.97 14.73 4.26
C ARG A 330 20.24 14.90 3.44
N ARG A 331 20.61 13.88 2.66
CA ARG A 331 21.71 13.96 1.72
C ARG A 331 21.22 14.55 0.40
N TYR A 332 21.95 15.53 -0.12
CA TYR A 332 21.70 16.11 -1.43
C TYR A 332 22.92 15.84 -2.32
N LYS A 333 22.70 15.72 -3.63
CA LYS A 333 23.76 15.55 -4.61
C LYS A 333 24.75 16.73 -4.51
N GLY A 334 26.03 16.46 -4.34
CA GLY A 334 27.09 17.47 -4.19
C GLY A 334 27.41 17.88 -2.74
N ILE A 335 26.75 17.30 -1.74
CA ILE A 335 27.14 17.44 -0.34
C ILE A 335 28.28 16.44 -0.06
N GLU A 336 29.43 16.95 0.42
CA GLU A 336 30.54 16.11 0.85
C GLU A 336 30.11 15.17 1.99
N PRO A 337 30.56 13.92 2.00
CA PRO A 337 30.29 12.99 3.08
C PRO A 337 30.70 13.58 4.44
N ILE A 338 29.81 13.49 5.41
CA ILE A 338 30.03 14.10 6.75
C ILE A 338 31.29 13.54 7.43
N HIS A 339 31.68 12.30 7.14
CA HIS A 339 32.92 11.71 7.69
C HIS A 339 34.20 12.42 7.20
N GLU A 340 34.18 13.13 6.08
CA GLU A 340 35.32 13.94 5.61
C GLU A 340 35.49 15.21 6.43
N VAL A 341 34.44 15.69 7.06
CA VAL A 341 34.40 16.94 7.81
C VAL A 341 34.61 16.74 9.31
N VAL A 342 34.06 15.67 9.88
CA VAL A 342 34.21 15.36 11.32
C VAL A 342 35.47 14.56 11.66
N GLY A 343 36.30 14.30 10.63
CA GLY A 343 37.53 13.51 10.77
C GLY A 343 37.26 12.01 10.53
N ARG A 344 38.11 11.39 9.74
CA ARG A 344 38.10 9.94 9.61
C ARG A 344 38.63 9.30 10.89
N PRO A 345 37.99 8.25 11.40
CA PRO A 345 38.65 7.43 12.39
C PRO A 345 39.88 6.82 11.74
N GLU A 346 40.96 6.83 12.43
CA GLU A 346 42.32 6.36 12.13
C GLU A 346 42.61 5.77 10.74
N LYS A 347 43.62 6.29 10.04
CA LYS A 347 44.13 5.78 8.78
C LYS A 347 44.27 4.26 8.84
N GLY A 348 43.54 3.54 7.98
CA GLY A 348 43.75 2.12 7.73
C GLY A 348 42.61 1.17 8.08
N ARG A 349 41.44 1.65 8.54
CA ARG A 349 40.25 0.81 8.69
C ARG A 349 39.34 0.94 7.46
N ASP A 350 39.24 -0.13 6.71
CA ASP A 350 38.15 -0.30 5.74
C ASP A 350 36.85 -0.53 6.52
N PHE A 351 35.93 0.43 6.44
CA PHE A 351 34.61 0.27 7.00
C PHE A 351 33.72 -0.49 6.02
N SER A 352 32.98 -1.48 6.51
CA SER A 352 31.87 -2.00 5.76
C SER A 352 30.85 -0.87 5.50
N PRO A 353 30.06 -0.93 4.42
CA PRO A 353 29.04 0.09 4.12
C PRO A 353 28.04 0.35 5.27
N ARG A 354 27.89 -0.62 6.19
CA ARG A 354 27.10 -0.49 7.41
C ARG A 354 27.82 0.37 8.45
N GLN A 355 29.10 0.10 8.70
CA GLN A 355 29.92 0.86 9.67
C GLN A 355 30.14 2.31 9.21
N GLU A 356 30.30 2.54 7.90
CA GLU A 356 30.32 3.91 7.36
C GLU A 356 29.01 4.66 7.61
N ARG A 357 27.86 3.98 7.44
CA ARG A 357 26.55 4.56 7.73
C ARG A 357 26.38 4.87 9.23
N GLU A 358 26.72 3.94 10.10
CA GLU A 358 26.67 4.14 11.55
C GLU A 358 27.58 5.30 11.98
N TYR A 359 28.78 5.38 11.44
CA TYR A 359 29.71 6.48 11.72
C TYR A 359 29.18 7.83 11.24
N MET A 360 28.57 7.90 10.07
CA MET A 360 27.97 9.13 9.54
C MET A 360 26.82 9.67 10.39
N PHE A 361 26.18 8.83 11.18
CA PHE A 361 25.06 9.20 12.05
C PHE A 361 25.42 9.25 13.54
N TYR A 362 26.67 8.97 13.89
CA TYR A 362 27.11 8.83 15.27
C TYR A 362 26.99 10.13 16.10
N ASN A 363 26.97 11.29 15.45
CA ASN A 363 26.88 12.57 16.19
C ASN A 363 25.90 13.53 15.49
N THR A 364 24.61 13.32 15.70
CA THR A 364 23.52 14.12 15.12
C THR A 364 23.65 15.62 15.37
N SER A 365 24.19 16.07 16.53
CA SER A 365 24.37 17.49 16.82
C SER A 365 25.46 18.12 15.96
N LYS A 366 26.64 17.48 15.84
CA LYS A 366 27.74 17.97 14.98
C LYS A 366 27.37 17.92 13.48
N GLN A 367 26.60 16.90 13.08
CA GLN A 367 26.11 16.80 11.72
C GLN A 367 25.12 17.92 11.37
N TRP A 368 24.27 18.30 12.34
CA TRP A 368 23.32 19.39 12.20
C TRP A 368 24.01 20.74 12.15
N ASP A 369 24.99 21.00 13.01
CA ASP A 369 25.82 22.19 13.02
C ASP A 369 26.59 22.35 11.72
N TYR A 370 27.15 21.24 11.17
CA TYR A 370 27.82 21.24 9.88
C TYR A 370 26.86 21.54 8.74
N PHE A 371 25.70 20.89 8.71
CA PHE A 371 24.68 21.10 7.67
C PHE A 371 24.25 22.57 7.62
N TRP A 372 23.92 23.19 8.74
CA TRP A 372 23.50 24.59 8.81
C TRP A 372 24.64 25.58 8.54
N ASN A 373 25.77 25.39 9.18
CA ASN A 373 26.85 26.37 9.14
C ASN A 373 27.70 26.30 7.88
N TYR A 374 27.76 25.15 7.21
CA TYR A 374 28.58 24.97 6.02
C TYR A 374 27.77 24.77 4.76
N GLN A 375 26.89 23.80 4.69
CA GLN A 375 26.16 23.45 3.47
C GLN A 375 25.07 24.47 3.13
N ILE A 376 24.28 24.89 4.09
CA ILE A 376 23.23 25.89 3.86
C ILE A 376 23.87 27.26 3.52
N LYS A 377 24.91 27.69 4.23
CA LYS A 377 25.64 28.91 3.86
C LYS A 377 26.24 28.86 2.46
N LYS A 378 26.79 27.71 2.04
CA LYS A 378 27.35 27.54 0.69
C LYS A 378 26.30 27.51 -0.41
N MET A 379 25.05 27.17 -0.10
CA MET A 379 23.93 27.19 -1.06
C MET A 379 23.33 28.59 -1.25
N TYR A 380 23.53 29.50 -0.27
CA TYR A 380 22.97 30.88 -0.31
C TYR A 380 24.03 31.96 -0.57
N ASN A 381 25.33 31.63 -0.65
CA ASN A 381 26.41 32.49 -1.15
C ASN A 381 26.82 32.05 -2.56
#